data_2dfef58ba9b964cfc80766f970b2b472
#
_entry.id   2dfef58ba9b964cfc80766f970b2b472
#
_cell.length_a   1.000
_cell.length_b   1.000
_cell.length_c   1.000
_cell.angle_alpha   90.00
_cell.angle_beta   90.00
_cell.angle_gamma   90.00
#
_symmetry.space_group_name_H-M   'P 1'
#
loop_
_entity.id
_entity.type
_entity.pdbx_description
1 polymer ?
#
loop_
_entity_poly.entity_id
_entity_poly.type
_entity_poly.pdbx_seq_one_letter_code
_entity_poly.pdbx_strand_id
1 'polypeptide(L)'
;MKYNNKNILHVVNIYFVLPYFIGGQFKFFRNKGFKFHVVCSGSEYLEEYAKENGFDYRVLPVLRSINLIQDLKTVIGICRYIKEKQIGIIVGHTPKGGLLSMIAGKIMRVPNRIYFRHGLVYQTSHGLKRFILKSVDRLAAFCATKIVCVSPSVLQCSIKDHLAPSSKQLILHKGTCCGIDTEGKFNPSNIDLVKLSAMKSMWGIHSDDWVIGYSGRLVRDKGIIELVRAFRTVKKTNPHYKLLLVGMFEVRDALPDDVQSDIRNDSQIIWTDFQNSDMEYFYSMMNVYVLASYREGFPTGVLEAQSMEIPVITTYATGCCDSILENVTGLFVEPNVEQLAIAIRSIHDGKTRIDSKEARTWVRDNFENHIVWKEIEKLY
;
A
#
# COMPACT_ATOMS: atom_id res chain seq x y z
N MET A 1 -1.12 10.32 -34.90
CA MET A 1 -1.79 10.97 -33.75
C MET A 1 -0.77 11.85 -33.05
N LYS A 2 -1.11 13.07 -32.63
CA LYS A 2 -0.20 13.95 -31.89
C LYS A 2 -0.31 13.60 -30.41
N TYR A 3 0.80 13.27 -29.75
CA TYR A 3 0.88 13.00 -28.31
C TYR A 3 1.53 14.18 -27.60
N ASN A 4 1.09 14.46 -26.37
CA ASN A 4 1.71 15.44 -25.51
C ASN A 4 2.32 14.72 -24.30
N ASN A 5 3.64 14.69 -24.23
CA ASN A 5 4.37 14.02 -23.13
C ASN A 5 4.19 14.70 -21.76
N LYS A 6 3.50 15.87 -21.71
CA LYS A 6 3.09 16.48 -20.45
C LYS A 6 1.71 16.01 -19.96
N ASN A 7 0.93 15.29 -20.80
CA ASN A 7 -0.36 14.74 -20.43
C ASN A 7 -0.19 13.29 -19.98
N ILE A 8 -0.38 13.03 -18.68
CA ILE A 8 -0.20 11.74 -18.03
C ILE A 8 -1.57 11.18 -17.63
N LEU A 9 -1.88 9.96 -18.06
CA LEU A 9 -3.08 9.25 -17.68
C LEU A 9 -2.77 8.14 -16.68
N HIS A 10 -3.27 8.25 -15.46
CA HIS A 10 -3.27 7.18 -14.48
C HIS A 10 -4.56 6.38 -14.56
N VAL A 11 -4.46 5.06 -14.58
CA VAL A 11 -5.61 4.14 -14.57
C VAL A 11 -5.55 3.29 -13.32
N VAL A 12 -6.57 3.41 -12.48
CA VAL A 12 -6.74 2.62 -11.25
C VAL A 12 -8.13 1.98 -11.25
N ASN A 13 -8.35 0.97 -10.44
CA ASN A 13 -9.68 0.34 -10.36
C ASN A 13 -10.68 1.13 -9.51
N ILE A 14 -10.23 1.80 -8.46
CA ILE A 14 -11.07 2.54 -7.52
C ILE A 14 -10.34 3.79 -7.02
N TYR A 15 -11.06 4.88 -6.85
CA TYR A 15 -10.58 6.16 -6.32
C TYR A 15 -9.74 6.02 -5.04
N PHE A 16 -10.18 5.20 -4.13
CA PHE A 16 -9.59 4.95 -2.81
C PHE A 16 -8.08 4.69 -2.81
N VAL A 17 -7.52 4.17 -3.89
CA VAL A 17 -6.06 3.89 -3.97
C VAL A 17 -5.24 5.09 -4.44
N LEU A 18 -5.87 6.16 -4.95
CA LEU A 18 -5.16 7.33 -5.48
C LEU A 18 -4.29 8.04 -4.43
N PRO A 19 -4.78 8.30 -3.19
CA PRO A 19 -3.96 8.90 -2.14
C PRO A 19 -2.70 8.10 -1.83
N TYR A 20 -2.78 6.77 -1.87
CA TYR A 20 -1.68 5.86 -1.52
C TYR A 20 -0.69 5.61 -2.66
N PHE A 21 -1.15 5.65 -3.92
CA PHE A 21 -0.29 5.34 -5.07
C PHE A 21 0.29 6.58 -5.73
N ILE A 22 -0.39 7.71 -5.63
CA ILE A 22 0.00 8.94 -6.30
C ILE A 22 0.12 10.09 -5.28
N GLY A 23 -0.92 10.33 -4.46
CA GLY A 23 -0.90 11.29 -3.38
C GLY A 23 -0.36 12.67 -3.79
N GLY A 24 0.65 13.14 -3.07
CA GLY A 24 1.28 14.45 -3.31
C GLY A 24 1.96 14.64 -4.67
N GLN A 25 2.14 13.57 -5.47
CA GLN A 25 2.71 13.67 -6.81
C GLN A 25 1.88 14.56 -7.73
N PHE A 26 0.56 14.61 -7.60
CA PHE A 26 -0.28 15.48 -8.39
C PHE A 26 0.18 16.95 -8.32
N LYS A 27 0.39 17.46 -7.10
CA LYS A 27 0.84 18.84 -6.87
C LYS A 27 2.28 19.04 -7.34
N PHE A 28 3.17 18.10 -6.99
CA PHE A 28 4.60 18.17 -7.34
C PHE A 28 4.82 18.25 -8.85
N PHE A 29 4.23 17.37 -9.64
CA PHE A 29 4.42 17.32 -11.08
C PHE A 29 3.61 18.42 -11.82
N ARG A 30 2.47 18.84 -11.29
CA ARG A 30 1.74 19.99 -11.84
C ARG A 30 2.61 21.25 -11.82
N ASN A 31 3.37 21.48 -10.75
CA ASN A 31 4.31 22.60 -10.66
C ASN A 31 5.46 22.51 -11.70
N LYS A 32 5.70 21.33 -12.28
CA LYS A 32 6.63 21.08 -13.38
C LYS A 32 5.97 21.10 -14.77
N GLY A 33 4.72 21.53 -14.86
CA GLY A 33 3.97 21.67 -16.10
C GLY A 33 3.34 20.38 -16.64
N PHE A 34 3.29 19.29 -15.85
CA PHE A 34 2.53 18.09 -16.21
C PHE A 34 1.05 18.25 -15.94
N LYS A 35 0.22 17.66 -16.78
CA LYS A 35 -1.24 17.59 -16.63
C LYS A 35 -1.63 16.16 -16.33
N PHE A 36 -2.28 15.97 -15.18
CA PHE A 36 -2.73 14.66 -14.77
C PHE A 36 -4.18 14.40 -15.18
N HIS A 37 -4.40 13.18 -15.60
CA HIS A 37 -5.69 12.60 -15.92
C HIS A 37 -5.84 11.29 -15.18
N VAL A 38 -7.05 10.99 -14.69
CA VAL A 38 -7.34 9.74 -13.99
C VAL A 38 -8.52 9.03 -14.63
N VAL A 39 -8.40 7.73 -14.84
CA VAL A 39 -9.52 6.85 -15.14
C VAL A 39 -9.67 5.84 -14.01
N CYS A 40 -10.86 5.80 -13.39
CA CYS A 40 -11.23 4.82 -12.36
C CYS A 40 -12.74 4.58 -12.35
N SER A 41 -13.17 3.60 -11.55
CA SER A 41 -14.60 3.44 -11.24
C SER A 41 -15.10 4.63 -10.43
N GLY A 42 -16.39 4.96 -10.58
CA GLY A 42 -17.01 6.11 -9.92
C GLY A 42 -17.00 5.99 -8.38
N SER A 43 -16.95 7.14 -7.74
CA SER A 43 -17.08 7.33 -6.29
C SER A 43 -17.61 8.75 -6.03
N GLU A 44 -18.40 8.91 -4.98
CA GLU A 44 -18.90 10.22 -4.54
C GLU A 44 -17.77 11.20 -4.15
N TYR A 45 -16.64 10.69 -3.67
CA TYR A 45 -15.49 11.51 -3.26
C TYR A 45 -14.51 11.87 -4.40
N LEU A 46 -14.70 11.29 -5.60
CA LEU A 46 -13.73 11.45 -6.70
C LEU A 46 -13.68 12.89 -7.21
N GLU A 47 -14.82 13.57 -7.32
CA GLU A 47 -14.90 14.93 -7.85
C GLU A 47 -14.19 15.93 -6.94
N GLU A 48 -14.46 15.88 -5.65
CA GLU A 48 -13.82 16.73 -4.64
C GLU A 48 -12.30 16.50 -4.64
N TYR A 49 -11.87 15.25 -4.58
CA TYR A 49 -10.45 14.89 -4.60
C TYR A 49 -9.74 15.34 -5.89
N ALA A 50 -10.41 15.25 -7.03
CA ALA A 50 -9.87 15.74 -8.31
C ALA A 50 -9.70 17.27 -8.31
N LYS A 51 -10.66 18.00 -7.76
CA LYS A 51 -10.60 19.46 -7.63
C LYS A 51 -9.47 19.90 -6.71
N GLU A 52 -9.34 19.30 -5.54
CA GLU A 52 -8.27 19.57 -4.58
C GLU A 52 -6.87 19.33 -5.15
N ASN A 53 -6.71 18.24 -5.88
CA ASN A 53 -5.42 17.81 -6.43
C ASN A 53 -5.16 18.33 -7.86
N GLY A 54 -6.15 18.95 -8.50
CA GLY A 54 -6.02 19.62 -9.80
C GLY A 54 -5.75 18.68 -10.96
N PHE A 55 -6.53 17.59 -11.08
CA PHE A 55 -6.46 16.66 -12.20
C PHE A 55 -7.82 16.47 -12.89
N ASP A 56 -7.78 16.19 -14.18
CA ASP A 56 -8.96 15.78 -14.96
C ASP A 56 -9.27 14.30 -14.71
N TYR A 57 -10.54 13.90 -14.73
CA TYR A 57 -10.90 12.50 -14.60
C TYR A 57 -11.98 12.04 -15.56
N ARG A 58 -12.06 10.73 -15.78
CA ARG A 58 -13.15 10.05 -16.47
C ARG A 58 -13.55 8.80 -15.69
N VAL A 59 -14.83 8.70 -15.36
CA VAL A 59 -15.40 7.49 -14.77
C VAL A 59 -15.58 6.44 -15.86
N LEU A 60 -14.89 5.31 -15.70
CA LEU A 60 -15.07 4.09 -16.49
C LEU A 60 -15.05 2.89 -15.55
N PRO A 61 -15.85 1.84 -15.79
CA PRO A 61 -15.94 0.70 -14.89
C PRO A 61 -14.69 -0.18 -14.97
N VAL A 62 -13.69 0.12 -14.15
CA VAL A 62 -12.47 -0.71 -13.97
C VAL A 62 -12.74 -1.72 -12.85
N LEU A 63 -13.55 -2.74 -13.15
CA LEU A 63 -14.02 -3.71 -12.16
C LEU A 63 -12.90 -4.66 -11.71
N ARG A 64 -12.93 -5.10 -10.45
CA ARG A 64 -12.00 -6.12 -9.93
C ARG A 64 -12.29 -7.54 -10.47
N SER A 65 -13.54 -7.81 -10.85
CA SER A 65 -13.96 -9.07 -11.45
C SER A 65 -13.57 -9.16 -12.93
N ILE A 66 -13.47 -10.37 -13.47
CA ILE A 66 -13.27 -10.62 -14.89
C ILE A 66 -14.63 -10.52 -15.58
N ASN A 67 -14.79 -9.56 -16.50
CA ASN A 67 -15.96 -9.41 -17.35
C ASN A 67 -15.50 -8.89 -18.71
N LEU A 68 -15.37 -9.81 -19.67
CA LEU A 68 -14.76 -9.52 -20.97
C LEU A 68 -15.47 -8.42 -21.75
N ILE A 69 -16.81 -8.40 -21.72
CA ILE A 69 -17.60 -7.38 -22.45
C ILE A 69 -17.38 -6.01 -21.82
N GLN A 70 -17.44 -5.94 -20.49
CA GLN A 70 -17.24 -4.68 -19.78
C GLN A 70 -15.78 -4.20 -19.89
N ASP A 71 -14.83 -5.14 -19.84
CA ASP A 71 -13.41 -4.84 -20.01
C ASP A 71 -13.12 -4.26 -21.39
N LEU A 72 -13.73 -4.83 -22.46
CA LEU A 72 -13.62 -4.31 -23.82
C LEU A 72 -14.21 -2.89 -23.92
N LYS A 73 -15.40 -2.65 -23.35
CA LYS A 73 -16.00 -1.30 -23.32
C LYS A 73 -15.08 -0.30 -22.60
N THR A 74 -14.47 -0.72 -21.50
CA THR A 74 -13.52 0.11 -20.74
C THR A 74 -12.27 0.42 -21.56
N VAL A 75 -11.68 -0.57 -22.23
CA VAL A 75 -10.52 -0.35 -23.14
C VAL A 75 -10.87 0.65 -24.24
N ILE A 76 -12.03 0.50 -24.89
CA ILE A 76 -12.50 1.45 -25.91
C ILE A 76 -12.67 2.86 -25.32
N GLY A 77 -13.23 2.97 -24.12
CA GLY A 77 -13.37 4.23 -23.38
C GLY A 77 -12.03 4.89 -23.11
N ILE A 78 -11.04 4.11 -22.65
CA ILE A 78 -9.65 4.60 -22.42
C ILE A 78 -9.03 5.04 -23.75
N CYS A 79 -9.19 4.27 -24.84
CA CYS A 79 -8.67 4.66 -26.16
C CYS A 79 -9.25 6.00 -26.65
N ARG A 80 -10.55 6.21 -26.47
CA ARG A 80 -11.20 7.49 -26.80
C ARG A 80 -10.63 8.64 -25.97
N TYR A 81 -10.43 8.42 -24.67
CA TYR A 81 -9.87 9.42 -23.76
C TYR A 81 -8.41 9.76 -24.09
N ILE A 82 -7.59 8.76 -24.43
CA ILE A 82 -6.22 8.96 -24.91
C ILE A 82 -6.19 9.89 -26.13
N LYS A 83 -7.10 9.67 -27.09
CA LYS A 83 -7.20 10.48 -28.30
C LYS A 83 -7.64 11.91 -27.98
N GLU A 84 -8.70 12.05 -27.18
CA GLU A 84 -9.30 13.33 -26.80
C GLU A 84 -8.29 14.23 -26.06
N LYS A 85 -7.59 13.67 -25.08
CA LYS A 85 -6.64 14.40 -24.21
C LYS A 85 -5.20 14.35 -24.71
N GLN A 86 -4.92 13.77 -25.87
CA GLN A 86 -3.58 13.64 -26.46
C GLN A 86 -2.56 13.06 -25.47
N ILE A 87 -2.93 12.01 -24.75
CA ILE A 87 -2.12 11.38 -23.69
C ILE A 87 -0.81 10.83 -24.26
N GLY A 88 0.32 11.34 -23.78
CA GLY A 88 1.66 10.89 -24.15
C GLY A 88 2.25 9.85 -23.20
N ILE A 89 1.77 9.81 -21.97
CA ILE A 89 2.21 8.87 -20.94
C ILE A 89 0.98 8.21 -20.32
N ILE A 90 0.95 6.87 -20.28
CA ILE A 90 -0.09 6.12 -19.59
C ILE A 90 0.53 5.26 -18.49
N VAL A 91 -0.03 5.38 -17.29
CA VAL A 91 0.43 4.67 -16.09
C VAL A 91 -0.70 3.79 -15.57
N GLY A 92 -0.46 2.49 -15.52
CA GLY A 92 -1.41 1.51 -15.03
C GLY A 92 -1.07 1.03 -13.65
N HIS A 93 -2.04 1.10 -12.75
CA HIS A 93 -1.93 0.62 -11.38
C HIS A 93 -2.95 -0.49 -11.14
N THR A 94 -2.69 -1.33 -10.15
CA THR A 94 -3.51 -2.50 -9.83
C THR A 94 -3.54 -3.55 -10.96
N PRO A 95 -3.81 -4.82 -10.70
CA PRO A 95 -3.79 -5.84 -11.76
C PRO A 95 -4.75 -5.54 -12.92
N LYS A 96 -5.97 -5.06 -12.61
CA LYS A 96 -6.98 -4.77 -13.62
C LYS A 96 -6.74 -3.43 -14.31
N GLY A 97 -6.45 -2.38 -13.56
CA GLY A 97 -6.12 -1.06 -14.10
C GLY A 97 -4.88 -1.12 -14.98
N GLY A 98 -3.85 -1.87 -14.54
CA GLY A 98 -2.65 -2.15 -15.31
C GLY A 98 -2.96 -2.87 -16.63
N LEU A 99 -3.73 -3.96 -16.60
CA LEU A 99 -4.08 -4.69 -17.80
C LEU A 99 -4.79 -3.82 -18.84
N LEU A 100 -5.88 -3.17 -18.43
CA LEU A 100 -6.74 -2.42 -19.36
C LEU A 100 -6.02 -1.19 -19.93
N SER A 101 -5.26 -0.48 -19.10
CA SER A 101 -4.47 0.69 -19.51
C SER A 101 -3.34 0.29 -20.48
N MET A 102 -2.61 -0.77 -20.18
CA MET A 102 -1.51 -1.21 -21.06
C MET A 102 -2.00 -1.70 -22.41
N ILE A 103 -3.14 -2.42 -22.46
CA ILE A 103 -3.79 -2.83 -23.72
C ILE A 103 -4.22 -1.58 -24.51
N ALA A 104 -4.97 -0.65 -23.89
CA ALA A 104 -5.43 0.57 -24.56
C ALA A 104 -4.25 1.44 -25.04
N GLY A 105 -3.23 1.61 -24.20
CA GLY A 105 -2.02 2.34 -24.56
C GLY A 105 -1.25 1.72 -25.74
N LYS A 106 -1.21 0.38 -25.82
CA LYS A 106 -0.58 -0.33 -26.94
C LYS A 106 -1.39 -0.19 -28.22
N ILE A 107 -2.72 -0.36 -28.17
CA ILE A 107 -3.62 -0.15 -29.32
C ILE A 107 -3.45 1.28 -29.87
N MET A 108 -3.47 2.26 -29.00
CA MET A 108 -3.31 3.67 -29.35
C MET A 108 -1.87 4.08 -29.65
N ARG A 109 -0.89 3.19 -29.51
CA ARG A 109 0.54 3.43 -29.71
C ARG A 109 1.08 4.60 -28.84
N VAL A 110 0.56 4.73 -27.58
CA VAL A 110 1.11 5.70 -26.63
C VAL A 110 2.60 5.41 -26.43
N PRO A 111 3.50 6.40 -26.58
CA PRO A 111 4.94 6.13 -26.58
C PRO A 111 5.43 5.60 -25.22
N ASN A 112 4.93 6.14 -24.12
CA ASN A 112 5.36 5.77 -22.77
C ASN A 112 4.21 5.06 -22.02
N ARG A 113 4.36 3.76 -21.81
CA ARG A 113 3.35 2.88 -21.17
C ARG A 113 3.99 2.22 -19.95
N ILE A 114 3.68 2.74 -18.76
CA ILE A 114 4.30 2.37 -17.50
C ILE A 114 3.32 1.50 -16.70
N TYR A 115 3.73 0.29 -16.36
CA TYR A 115 2.96 -0.61 -15.50
C TYR A 115 3.58 -0.68 -14.10
N PHE A 116 2.86 -0.17 -13.08
CA PHE A 116 3.25 -0.32 -11.68
C PHE A 116 2.73 -1.65 -11.14
N ARG A 117 3.64 -2.53 -10.79
CA ARG A 117 3.36 -3.83 -10.18
C ARG A 117 3.40 -3.69 -8.66
N HIS A 118 2.21 -3.46 -8.07
CA HIS A 118 2.00 -3.24 -6.64
C HIS A 118 1.92 -4.55 -5.83
N GLY A 119 2.55 -5.61 -6.27
CA GLY A 119 2.54 -6.94 -5.66
C GLY A 119 2.05 -8.01 -6.62
N LEU A 120 2.12 -9.25 -6.17
CA LEU A 120 1.92 -10.44 -6.99
C LEU A 120 0.72 -11.25 -6.46
N VAL A 121 -0.48 -10.88 -6.91
CA VAL A 121 -1.76 -11.45 -6.40
C VAL A 121 -1.88 -12.96 -6.57
N TYR A 122 -1.07 -13.58 -7.45
CA TYR A 122 -1.07 -15.01 -7.66
C TYR A 122 -0.32 -15.80 -6.58
N GLN A 123 0.47 -15.16 -5.71
CA GLN A 123 1.31 -15.85 -4.72
C GLN A 123 0.48 -16.64 -3.71
N THR A 124 -0.69 -16.12 -3.32
CA THR A 124 -1.66 -16.80 -2.45
C THR A 124 -2.76 -17.56 -3.22
N SER A 125 -2.54 -17.80 -4.52
CA SER A 125 -3.47 -18.54 -5.37
C SER A 125 -2.85 -19.85 -5.86
N HIS A 126 -3.68 -20.88 -6.12
CA HIS A 126 -3.25 -22.21 -6.54
C HIS A 126 -3.88 -22.63 -7.87
N GLY A 127 -3.34 -23.66 -8.50
CA GLY A 127 -3.88 -24.33 -9.69
C GLY A 127 -4.16 -23.36 -10.84
N LEU A 128 -5.31 -23.56 -11.51
CA LEU A 128 -5.74 -22.80 -12.68
C LEU A 128 -5.82 -21.29 -12.40
N LYS A 129 -6.29 -20.91 -11.22
CA LYS A 129 -6.39 -19.50 -10.85
C LYS A 129 -5.02 -18.81 -10.85
N ARG A 130 -3.99 -19.45 -10.29
CA ARG A 130 -2.61 -18.96 -10.32
C ARG A 130 -2.09 -18.80 -11.75
N PHE A 131 -2.34 -19.79 -12.61
CA PHE A 131 -1.96 -19.73 -14.02
C PHE A 131 -2.61 -18.56 -14.75
N ILE A 132 -3.93 -18.37 -14.59
CA ILE A 132 -4.66 -17.25 -15.20
C ILE A 132 -4.10 -15.91 -14.74
N LEU A 133 -3.90 -15.72 -13.43
CA LEU A 133 -3.37 -14.47 -12.87
C LEU A 133 -1.97 -14.14 -13.40
N LYS A 134 -1.08 -15.15 -13.52
CA LYS A 134 0.24 -14.98 -14.14
C LYS A 134 0.13 -14.61 -15.63
N SER A 135 -0.78 -15.22 -16.36
CA SER A 135 -0.99 -14.95 -17.79
C SER A 135 -1.52 -13.53 -18.02
N VAL A 136 -2.42 -13.06 -17.17
CA VAL A 136 -2.95 -11.69 -17.19
C VAL A 136 -1.83 -10.67 -16.88
N ASP A 137 -0.98 -10.94 -15.90
CA ASP A 137 0.17 -10.09 -15.60
C ASP A 137 1.18 -10.04 -16.76
N ARG A 138 1.50 -11.20 -17.38
CA ARG A 138 2.36 -11.28 -18.57
C ARG A 138 1.80 -10.47 -19.73
N LEU A 139 0.47 -10.49 -19.95
CA LEU A 139 -0.16 -9.71 -21.01
C LEU A 139 -0.03 -8.20 -20.76
N ALA A 140 -0.27 -7.75 -19.53
CA ALA A 140 -0.05 -6.36 -19.15
C ALA A 140 1.41 -5.95 -19.35
N ALA A 141 2.35 -6.76 -18.91
CA ALA A 141 3.79 -6.56 -19.07
C ALA A 141 4.24 -6.54 -20.53
N PHE A 142 3.67 -7.40 -21.39
CA PHE A 142 3.93 -7.41 -22.83
C PHE A 142 3.51 -6.10 -23.50
N CYS A 143 2.38 -5.53 -23.07
CA CYS A 143 1.87 -4.26 -23.59
C CYS A 143 2.62 -3.03 -23.05
N ALA A 144 3.26 -3.13 -21.91
CA ALA A 144 4.03 -2.06 -21.28
C ALA A 144 5.36 -1.80 -22.00
N THR A 145 5.87 -0.55 -21.92
CA THR A 145 7.25 -0.19 -22.30
C THR A 145 8.20 -0.29 -21.11
N LYS A 146 7.72 0.06 -19.92
CA LYS A 146 8.45 -0.03 -18.65
C LYS A 146 7.55 -0.66 -17.58
N ILE A 147 8.14 -1.42 -16.67
CA ILE A 147 7.46 -2.04 -15.53
C ILE A 147 8.19 -1.61 -14.27
N VAL A 148 7.49 -0.93 -13.38
CA VAL A 148 7.99 -0.56 -12.06
C VAL A 148 7.54 -1.60 -11.04
N CYS A 149 8.46 -2.39 -10.53
CA CYS A 149 8.23 -3.25 -9.37
C CYS A 149 8.43 -2.43 -8.11
N VAL A 150 7.45 -2.48 -7.20
CA VAL A 150 7.45 -1.60 -6.02
C VAL A 150 8.43 -2.04 -4.92
N SER A 151 9.06 -3.22 -5.07
CA SER A 151 10.09 -3.71 -4.14
C SER A 151 11.09 -4.66 -4.80
N PRO A 152 12.29 -4.83 -4.23
CA PRO A 152 13.30 -5.78 -4.68
C PRO A 152 12.77 -7.22 -4.76
N SER A 153 12.07 -7.69 -3.74
CA SER A 153 11.53 -9.05 -3.71
C SER A 153 10.42 -9.27 -4.75
N VAL A 154 9.57 -8.26 -5.02
CA VAL A 154 8.60 -8.30 -6.13
C VAL A 154 9.32 -8.39 -7.47
N LEU A 155 10.41 -7.65 -7.69
CA LEU A 155 11.22 -7.75 -8.91
C LEU A 155 11.84 -9.13 -9.04
N GLN A 156 12.48 -9.66 -8.00
CA GLN A 156 13.09 -10.99 -8.00
C GLN A 156 12.07 -12.09 -8.31
N CYS A 157 10.91 -12.07 -7.64
CA CYS A 157 9.80 -13.00 -7.91
C CYS A 157 9.30 -12.87 -9.36
N SER A 158 9.19 -11.66 -9.87
CA SER A 158 8.77 -11.41 -11.25
C SER A 158 9.74 -12.00 -12.27
N ILE A 159 11.05 -11.86 -12.06
CA ILE A 159 12.09 -12.45 -12.91
C ILE A 159 12.05 -13.97 -12.82
N LYS A 160 12.03 -14.52 -11.60
CA LYS A 160 11.97 -15.96 -11.33
C LYS A 160 10.76 -16.63 -12.01
N ASP A 161 9.62 -15.96 -11.99
CA ASP A 161 8.35 -16.44 -12.54
C ASP A 161 8.16 -16.10 -14.03
N HIS A 162 9.19 -15.52 -14.67
CA HIS A 162 9.17 -15.13 -16.09
C HIS A 162 7.94 -14.28 -16.47
N LEU A 163 7.60 -13.27 -15.64
CA LEU A 163 6.46 -12.40 -15.91
C LEU A 163 6.77 -11.35 -16.97
N ALA A 164 8.02 -10.94 -17.10
CA ALA A 164 8.50 -10.00 -18.12
C ALA A 164 10.01 -10.11 -18.31
N PRO A 165 10.56 -9.65 -19.47
CA PRO A 165 11.99 -9.50 -19.64
C PRO A 165 12.58 -8.55 -18.58
N SER A 166 13.74 -8.89 -18.01
CA SER A 166 14.43 -8.06 -17.00
C SER A 166 14.71 -6.65 -17.49
N SER A 167 15.02 -6.49 -18.79
CA SER A 167 15.31 -5.18 -19.39
C SER A 167 14.15 -4.18 -19.37
N LYS A 168 12.90 -4.66 -19.16
CA LYS A 168 11.71 -3.81 -19.02
C LYS A 168 11.39 -3.47 -17.56
N GLN A 169 12.01 -4.15 -16.60
CA GLN A 169 11.66 -4.08 -15.19
C GLN A 169 12.67 -3.23 -14.41
N LEU A 170 12.17 -2.41 -13.54
CA LEU A 170 13.00 -1.55 -12.67
C LEU A 170 12.35 -1.34 -11.31
N ILE A 171 13.14 -0.87 -10.37
CA ILE A 171 12.70 -0.39 -9.05
C ILE A 171 13.01 1.11 -8.99
N LEU A 172 12.15 1.87 -8.32
CA LEU A 172 12.41 3.27 -8.02
C LEU A 172 13.22 3.35 -6.73
N HIS A 173 14.46 3.82 -6.80
CA HIS A 173 15.38 3.89 -5.67
C HIS A 173 15.47 2.55 -4.90
N LYS A 174 14.93 2.49 -3.69
CA LYS A 174 14.87 1.29 -2.84
C LYS A 174 13.52 0.58 -2.89
N GLY A 175 12.52 1.16 -3.57
CA GLY A 175 11.15 0.62 -3.66
C GLY A 175 10.08 1.67 -3.41
N THR A 176 8.86 1.19 -3.12
CA THR A 176 7.61 1.95 -3.01
C THR A 176 7.14 2.59 -4.34
N CYS A 177 5.95 3.18 -4.35
CA CYS A 177 5.39 3.83 -5.54
C CYS A 177 5.12 5.33 -5.32
N CYS A 178 5.05 5.76 -4.06
CA CYS A 178 4.70 7.14 -3.71
C CYS A 178 5.72 7.77 -2.76
N GLY A 179 6.46 6.95 -2.01
CA GLY A 179 7.29 7.42 -0.90
C GLY A 179 6.46 7.71 0.35
N ILE A 180 7.13 8.19 1.38
CA ILE A 180 6.57 8.55 2.68
C ILE A 180 6.87 10.03 2.94
N ASP A 181 5.89 10.77 3.43
CA ASP A 181 6.06 12.17 3.86
C ASP A 181 6.68 12.19 5.27
N THR A 182 8.00 12.00 5.32
CA THR A 182 8.76 11.87 6.57
C THR A 182 9.05 13.21 7.25
N GLU A 183 9.00 14.30 6.51
CA GLU A 183 9.26 15.63 7.03
C GLU A 183 7.97 16.36 7.43
N GLY A 184 6.85 16.02 6.78
CA GLY A 184 5.53 16.59 7.07
C GLY A 184 4.68 15.69 7.94
N LYS A 185 3.86 14.85 7.30
CA LYS A 185 2.80 14.08 7.97
C LYS A 185 3.34 13.04 8.96
N PHE A 186 4.32 12.24 8.56
CA PHE A 186 4.87 11.16 9.39
C PHE A 186 6.17 11.59 10.09
N ASN A 187 6.09 12.73 10.78
CA ASN A 187 7.17 13.27 11.59
C ASN A 187 6.71 13.38 13.05
N PRO A 188 7.31 12.62 14.01
CA PRO A 188 6.90 12.66 15.40
C PRO A 188 7.04 14.05 16.04
N SER A 189 7.95 14.90 15.51
CA SER A 189 8.11 16.28 15.99
C SER A 189 6.94 17.21 15.62
N ASN A 190 6.10 16.81 14.67
CA ASN A 190 4.94 17.59 14.21
C ASN A 190 3.64 17.18 14.91
N ILE A 191 3.69 16.24 15.87
CA ILE A 191 2.50 15.74 16.56
C ILE A 191 2.03 16.76 17.60
N ASP A 192 0.79 17.20 17.46
CA ASP A 192 0.09 17.99 18.48
C ASP A 192 -0.26 17.08 19.67
N LEU A 193 0.40 17.29 20.79
CA LEU A 193 0.23 16.47 22.00
C LEU A 193 -1.15 16.62 22.62
N VAL A 194 -1.80 17.78 22.49
CA VAL A 194 -3.18 18.01 22.97
C VAL A 194 -4.15 17.17 22.17
N LYS A 195 -4.04 17.21 20.84
CA LYS A 195 -4.84 16.38 19.95
C LYS A 195 -4.57 14.88 20.17
N LEU A 196 -3.31 14.48 20.33
CA LEU A 196 -2.95 13.09 20.62
C LEU A 196 -3.60 12.60 21.92
N SER A 197 -3.54 13.41 22.99
CA SER A 197 -4.17 13.08 24.27
C SER A 197 -5.68 12.95 24.15
N ALA A 198 -6.33 13.87 23.44
CA ALA A 198 -7.77 13.79 23.16
C ALA A 198 -8.16 12.53 22.38
N MET A 199 -7.38 12.18 21.36
CA MET A 199 -7.60 10.97 20.58
C MET A 199 -7.38 9.70 21.40
N LYS A 200 -6.32 9.62 22.23
CA LYS A 200 -6.13 8.49 23.17
C LYS A 200 -7.34 8.32 24.09
N SER A 201 -7.81 9.41 24.68
CA SER A 201 -8.99 9.39 25.55
C SER A 201 -10.26 8.92 24.80
N MET A 202 -10.49 9.42 23.59
CA MET A 202 -11.62 9.04 22.73
C MET A 202 -11.62 7.54 22.40
N TRP A 203 -10.44 6.95 22.19
CA TRP A 203 -10.28 5.52 21.88
C TRP A 203 -10.07 4.64 23.12
N GLY A 204 -10.18 5.19 24.35
CA GLY A 204 -10.05 4.43 25.59
C GLY A 204 -8.65 3.88 25.83
N ILE A 205 -7.62 4.61 25.35
CA ILE A 205 -6.21 4.28 25.58
C ILE A 205 -5.70 5.11 26.76
N HIS A 206 -5.32 4.45 27.84
CA HIS A 206 -4.80 5.04 29.07
C HIS A 206 -3.27 5.13 29.06
N SER A 207 -2.71 5.88 30.01
CA SER A 207 -1.27 6.14 30.09
C SER A 207 -0.41 4.90 30.36
N ASP A 208 -0.99 3.90 31.04
CA ASP A 208 -0.38 2.62 31.39
C ASP A 208 -0.63 1.50 30.38
N ASP A 209 -1.46 1.76 29.35
CA ASP A 209 -1.70 0.79 28.28
C ASP A 209 -0.48 0.65 27.36
N TRP A 210 -0.18 -0.59 26.99
CA TRP A 210 0.82 -0.92 25.97
C TRP A 210 0.12 -1.38 24.69
N VAL A 211 0.23 -0.57 23.64
CA VAL A 211 -0.60 -0.68 22.44
C VAL A 211 0.15 -1.41 21.31
N ILE A 212 -0.38 -2.56 20.91
CA ILE A 212 0.00 -3.28 19.70
C ILE A 212 -0.85 -2.72 18.57
N GLY A 213 -0.22 -2.21 17.52
CA GLY A 213 -0.92 -1.55 16.43
C GLY A 213 -0.84 -2.28 15.10
N TYR A 214 -1.87 -2.10 14.30
CA TYR A 214 -1.95 -2.50 12.89
C TYR A 214 -2.72 -1.46 12.10
N SER A 215 -2.33 -1.21 10.86
CA SER A 215 -3.11 -0.38 9.92
C SER A 215 -3.26 -1.08 8.57
N GLY A 216 -4.49 -1.09 8.04
CA GLY A 216 -4.80 -1.70 6.76
C GLY A 216 -6.11 -2.49 6.76
N ARG A 217 -6.42 -3.14 5.64
CA ARG A 217 -7.63 -3.97 5.51
C ARG A 217 -7.59 -5.18 6.44
N LEU A 218 -8.70 -5.45 7.12
CA LEU A 218 -8.82 -6.60 8.01
C LEU A 218 -9.21 -7.84 7.19
N VAL A 219 -8.21 -8.53 6.65
CA VAL A 219 -8.35 -9.72 5.78
C VAL A 219 -7.33 -10.80 6.15
N ARG A 220 -7.55 -12.04 5.67
CA ARG A 220 -6.68 -13.20 5.96
C ARG A 220 -5.25 -12.99 5.44
N ASP A 221 -5.10 -12.51 4.22
CA ASP A 221 -3.80 -12.25 3.58
C ASP A 221 -2.88 -11.34 4.41
N LYS A 222 -3.44 -10.53 5.31
CA LYS A 222 -2.72 -9.58 6.18
C LYS A 222 -2.30 -10.19 7.53
N GLY A 223 -2.63 -11.46 7.79
CA GLY A 223 -2.28 -12.14 9.03
C GLY A 223 -3.05 -11.64 10.26
N ILE A 224 -4.27 -11.09 10.06
CA ILE A 224 -5.09 -10.58 11.16
C ILE A 224 -5.53 -11.70 12.10
N ILE A 225 -5.76 -12.89 11.57
CA ILE A 225 -6.11 -14.08 12.38
C ILE A 225 -4.98 -14.37 13.38
N GLU A 226 -3.75 -14.41 12.88
CA GLU A 226 -2.55 -14.70 13.66
C GLU A 226 -2.30 -13.60 14.69
N LEU A 227 -2.46 -12.33 14.28
CA LEU A 227 -2.29 -11.17 15.17
C LEU A 227 -3.31 -11.18 16.31
N VAL A 228 -4.59 -11.36 16.03
CA VAL A 228 -5.65 -11.39 17.05
C VAL A 228 -5.44 -12.57 18.03
N ARG A 229 -5.09 -13.74 17.51
CA ARG A 229 -4.80 -14.91 18.35
C ARG A 229 -3.52 -14.73 19.17
N ALA A 230 -2.48 -14.12 18.62
CA ALA A 230 -1.26 -13.77 19.36
C ALA A 230 -1.59 -12.75 20.48
N PHE A 231 -2.39 -11.73 20.17
CA PHE A 231 -2.87 -10.78 21.17
C PHE A 231 -3.61 -11.47 22.31
N ARG A 232 -4.54 -12.41 22.02
CA ARG A 232 -5.24 -13.21 23.05
C ARG A 232 -4.27 -13.99 23.93
N THR A 233 -3.12 -14.36 23.40
CA THR A 233 -2.08 -15.09 24.17
C THR A 233 -1.30 -14.15 25.08
N VAL A 234 -0.89 -12.98 24.57
CA VAL A 234 -0.07 -12.03 25.36
C VAL A 234 -0.89 -11.32 26.43
N LYS A 235 -2.14 -10.96 26.17
CA LYS A 235 -2.99 -10.26 27.15
C LYS A 235 -3.29 -11.05 28.43
N LYS A 236 -3.16 -12.39 28.40
CA LYS A 236 -3.30 -13.24 29.61
C LYS A 236 -2.22 -12.95 30.66
N THR A 237 -1.09 -12.43 30.23
CA THR A 237 0.07 -12.16 31.11
C THR A 237 0.15 -10.70 31.57
N ASN A 238 -0.54 -9.79 30.88
CA ASN A 238 -0.58 -8.37 31.23
C ASN A 238 -1.92 -7.75 30.78
N PRO A 239 -2.77 -7.27 31.70
CA PRO A 239 -4.06 -6.68 31.41
C PRO A 239 -3.97 -5.32 30.70
N HIS A 240 -2.81 -4.66 30.71
CA HIS A 240 -2.58 -3.37 30.06
C HIS A 240 -2.27 -3.48 28.55
N TYR A 241 -2.18 -4.69 27.99
CA TYR A 241 -2.07 -4.82 26.56
C TYR A 241 -3.38 -4.40 25.86
N LYS A 242 -3.26 -3.55 24.84
CA LYS A 242 -4.33 -3.19 23.91
C LYS A 242 -3.94 -3.55 22.50
N LEU A 243 -4.92 -3.92 21.68
CA LEU A 243 -4.74 -4.12 20.24
C LEU A 243 -5.49 -3.03 19.49
N LEU A 244 -4.79 -2.18 18.76
CA LEU A 244 -5.35 -1.12 17.93
C LEU A 244 -5.34 -1.55 16.45
N LEU A 245 -6.54 -1.76 15.89
CA LEU A 245 -6.75 -2.15 14.50
C LEU A 245 -7.36 -0.99 13.71
N VAL A 246 -6.54 -0.31 12.91
CA VAL A 246 -6.96 0.82 12.09
C VAL A 246 -7.28 0.33 10.67
N GLY A 247 -8.57 0.17 10.35
CA GLY A 247 -9.00 -0.27 9.04
C GLY A 247 -10.31 -1.05 9.02
N MET A 248 -10.81 -1.30 7.81
CA MET A 248 -12.11 -1.93 7.61
C MET A 248 -12.02 -3.43 7.35
N PHE A 249 -13.11 -4.13 7.66
CA PHE A 249 -13.34 -5.48 7.15
C PHE A 249 -13.61 -5.45 5.65
N GLU A 250 -13.12 -6.45 4.92
CA GLU A 250 -13.43 -6.64 3.51
C GLU A 250 -14.07 -8.02 3.30
N VAL A 251 -15.18 -8.08 2.57
CA VAL A 251 -15.90 -9.32 2.27
C VAL A 251 -15.03 -10.28 1.45
N ARG A 252 -14.20 -9.73 0.59
CA ARG A 252 -13.24 -10.52 -0.17
C ARG A 252 -12.06 -10.87 0.74
N ASP A 253 -11.81 -12.15 0.93
CA ASP A 253 -10.80 -12.69 1.85
C ASP A 253 -11.17 -12.43 3.34
N ALA A 254 -12.47 -12.54 3.64
CA ALA A 254 -13.05 -12.27 4.94
C ALA A 254 -12.40 -13.10 6.07
N LEU A 255 -12.26 -12.48 7.22
CA LEU A 255 -11.86 -13.15 8.44
C LEU A 255 -12.92 -14.16 8.89
N PRO A 256 -12.55 -15.24 9.61
CA PRO A 256 -13.51 -16.13 10.27
C PRO A 256 -14.41 -15.39 11.26
N ASP A 257 -15.63 -15.88 11.46
CA ASP A 257 -16.64 -15.24 12.31
C ASP A 257 -16.20 -15.13 13.78
N ASP A 258 -15.46 -16.13 14.29
CA ASP A 258 -14.89 -16.11 15.64
C ASP A 258 -13.88 -14.96 15.82
N VAL A 259 -13.02 -14.71 14.82
CA VAL A 259 -12.06 -13.61 14.86
C VAL A 259 -12.77 -12.26 14.71
N GLN A 260 -13.77 -12.16 13.85
CA GLN A 260 -14.59 -10.94 13.74
C GLN A 260 -15.33 -10.63 15.03
N SER A 261 -15.87 -11.66 15.70
CA SER A 261 -16.53 -11.54 17.00
C SER A 261 -15.56 -11.06 18.08
N ASP A 262 -14.35 -11.63 18.12
CA ASP A 262 -13.30 -11.16 19.05
C ASP A 262 -12.99 -9.67 18.85
N ILE A 263 -12.78 -9.25 17.59
CA ILE A 263 -12.46 -7.84 17.27
C ILE A 263 -13.60 -6.89 17.71
N ARG A 264 -14.85 -7.31 17.61
CA ARG A 264 -16.00 -6.45 17.94
C ARG A 264 -16.33 -6.41 19.43
N ASN A 265 -16.05 -7.49 20.17
CA ASN A 265 -16.59 -7.70 21.52
C ASN A 265 -15.53 -7.69 22.62
N ASP A 266 -14.23 -7.79 22.29
CA ASP A 266 -13.16 -7.74 23.28
C ASP A 266 -12.82 -6.29 23.61
N SER A 267 -13.05 -5.86 24.86
CA SER A 267 -12.81 -4.48 25.32
C SER A 267 -11.35 -4.02 25.25
N GLN A 268 -10.40 -4.95 25.08
CA GLN A 268 -8.99 -4.64 24.90
C GLN A 268 -8.59 -4.55 23.41
N ILE A 269 -9.52 -4.81 22.47
CA ILE A 269 -9.32 -4.62 21.04
C ILE A 269 -10.07 -3.35 20.61
N ILE A 270 -9.32 -2.39 20.14
CA ILE A 270 -9.83 -1.12 19.62
C ILE A 270 -9.85 -1.23 18.10
N TRP A 271 -11.06 -1.26 17.54
CA TRP A 271 -11.25 -1.26 16.09
C TRP A 271 -11.86 0.08 15.65
N THR A 272 -11.14 0.79 14.78
CA THR A 272 -11.51 2.16 14.38
C THR A 272 -12.34 2.23 13.10
N ASP A 273 -12.51 1.09 12.38
CA ASP A 273 -12.95 1.06 10.99
C ASP A 273 -12.02 1.89 10.07
N PHE A 274 -12.48 2.23 8.86
CA PHE A 274 -11.69 2.98 7.90
C PHE A 274 -11.38 4.39 8.37
N GLN A 275 -10.10 4.74 8.36
CA GLN A 275 -9.62 6.09 8.63
C GLN A 275 -8.86 6.61 7.40
N ASN A 276 -9.17 7.83 6.98
CA ASN A 276 -8.51 8.50 5.84
C ASN A 276 -7.65 9.70 6.25
N SER A 277 -7.75 10.14 7.51
CA SER A 277 -6.99 11.24 8.11
C SER A 277 -6.32 10.77 9.40
N ASP A 278 -5.44 11.60 9.93
CA ASP A 278 -4.85 11.46 11.27
C ASP A 278 -4.08 10.14 11.50
N MET A 279 -3.60 9.49 10.42
CA MET A 279 -2.86 8.24 10.54
C MET A 279 -1.59 8.40 11.39
N GLU A 280 -0.93 9.55 11.34
CA GLU A 280 0.23 9.91 12.16
C GLU A 280 -0.07 9.87 13.66
N TYR A 281 -1.29 10.25 14.06
CA TYR A 281 -1.73 10.15 15.47
C TYR A 281 -2.03 8.69 15.84
N PHE A 282 -2.61 7.89 14.96
CA PHE A 282 -2.81 6.47 15.23
C PHE A 282 -1.48 5.75 15.43
N TYR A 283 -0.47 6.01 14.59
CA TYR A 283 0.87 5.46 14.83
C TYR A 283 1.46 5.95 16.16
N SER A 284 1.29 7.23 16.51
CA SER A 284 1.78 7.79 17.77
C SER A 284 1.12 7.20 19.04
N MET A 285 0.01 6.47 18.89
CA MET A 285 -0.61 5.73 19.99
C MET A 285 -0.01 4.34 20.20
N MET A 286 0.77 3.82 19.24
CA MET A 286 1.29 2.46 19.24
C MET A 286 2.65 2.37 19.92
N ASN A 287 2.88 1.29 20.65
CA ASN A 287 4.21 0.96 21.21
C ASN A 287 4.98 -0.01 20.28
N VAL A 288 4.25 -0.79 19.47
CA VAL A 288 4.79 -1.65 18.43
C VAL A 288 3.78 -1.75 17.29
N TYR A 289 4.26 -1.70 16.06
CA TYR A 289 3.46 -1.97 14.87
C TYR A 289 3.68 -3.39 14.38
N VAL A 290 2.60 -4.13 14.10
CA VAL A 290 2.68 -5.53 13.68
C VAL A 290 1.99 -5.73 12.34
N LEU A 291 2.74 -6.25 11.36
CA LEU A 291 2.22 -6.66 10.05
C LEU A 291 2.58 -8.13 9.79
N ALA A 292 1.67 -9.04 10.10
CA ALA A 292 1.85 -10.49 9.94
C ALA A 292 1.48 -11.00 8.54
N SER A 293 1.68 -10.18 7.50
CA SER A 293 1.17 -10.43 6.15
C SER A 293 1.85 -11.63 5.47
N TYR A 294 1.08 -12.36 4.66
CA TYR A 294 1.55 -13.46 3.82
C TYR A 294 2.09 -13.00 2.45
N ARG A 295 1.79 -11.78 2.04
CA ARG A 295 2.31 -11.12 0.84
C ARG A 295 2.03 -9.62 0.85
N GLU A 296 2.96 -8.87 0.33
CA GLU A 296 2.82 -7.43 0.06
C GLU A 296 3.40 -7.06 -1.31
N GLY A 297 3.15 -5.85 -1.74
CA GLY A 297 3.95 -5.21 -2.77
C GLY A 297 5.15 -4.52 -2.12
N PHE A 298 4.84 -3.49 -1.35
CA PHE A 298 5.71 -2.80 -0.39
C PHE A 298 4.79 -2.23 0.70
N PRO A 299 4.92 -2.63 1.96
CA PRO A 299 3.96 -2.26 3.00
C PRO A 299 4.25 -0.84 3.52
N THR A 300 3.53 0.15 2.99
CA THR A 300 3.69 1.56 3.39
C THR A 300 3.44 1.76 4.89
N GLY A 301 2.50 1.05 5.49
CA GLY A 301 2.25 1.13 6.93
C GLY A 301 3.46 0.78 7.81
N VAL A 302 4.32 -0.14 7.34
CA VAL A 302 5.60 -0.44 8.01
C VAL A 302 6.56 0.76 7.95
N LEU A 303 6.64 1.42 6.79
CA LEU A 303 7.50 2.60 6.65
C LEU A 303 6.94 3.81 7.42
N GLU A 304 5.62 4.00 7.40
CA GLU A 304 4.94 5.05 8.16
C GLU A 304 5.18 4.88 9.66
N ALA A 305 5.04 3.66 10.19
CA ALA A 305 5.33 3.35 11.60
C ALA A 305 6.80 3.64 11.95
N GLN A 306 7.75 3.18 11.13
CA GLN A 306 9.18 3.47 11.33
C GLN A 306 9.48 4.97 11.25
N SER A 307 8.83 5.71 10.34
CA SER A 307 8.95 7.17 10.24
C SER A 307 8.48 7.87 11.50
N MET A 308 7.49 7.29 12.18
CA MET A 308 6.97 7.76 13.48
C MET A 308 7.73 7.19 14.69
N GLU A 309 8.91 6.59 14.46
CA GLU A 309 9.76 6.00 15.50
C GLU A 309 9.10 4.83 16.26
N ILE A 310 8.17 4.11 15.63
CA ILE A 310 7.50 2.95 16.21
C ILE A 310 8.22 1.65 15.81
N PRO A 311 8.65 0.81 16.77
CA PRO A 311 9.21 -0.50 16.49
C PRO A 311 8.28 -1.36 15.64
N VAL A 312 8.83 -2.13 14.71
CA VAL A 312 8.05 -2.93 13.77
C VAL A 312 8.33 -4.43 13.93
N ILE A 313 7.27 -5.24 13.91
CA ILE A 313 7.32 -6.70 13.68
C ILE A 313 6.66 -6.98 12.34
N THR A 314 7.36 -7.65 11.43
CA THR A 314 6.79 -8.06 10.14
C THR A 314 7.26 -9.46 9.74
N THR A 315 6.98 -9.92 8.51
CA THR A 315 7.27 -11.28 8.06
C THR A 315 8.30 -11.31 6.94
N TYR A 316 8.85 -12.49 6.65
CA TYR A 316 9.72 -12.72 5.48
C TYR A 316 8.96 -12.76 4.14
N ALA A 317 7.67 -12.47 4.13
CA ALA A 317 6.85 -12.47 2.91
C ALA A 317 7.37 -11.46 1.88
N THR A 318 7.08 -11.74 0.59
CA THR A 318 7.38 -10.82 -0.52
C THR A 318 6.88 -9.41 -0.20
N GLY A 319 7.72 -8.41 -0.40
CA GLY A 319 7.46 -7.01 -0.07
C GLY A 319 7.72 -6.66 1.39
N CYS A 320 7.37 -7.52 2.34
CA CYS A 320 7.67 -7.31 3.76
C CYS A 320 9.19 -7.38 4.03
N CYS A 321 9.88 -8.37 3.43
CA CYS A 321 11.32 -8.56 3.62
C CYS A 321 12.19 -7.40 3.12
N ASP A 322 11.62 -6.46 2.37
CA ASP A 322 12.30 -5.25 1.88
C ASP A 322 12.05 -4.02 2.77
N SER A 323 11.19 -4.13 3.79
CA SER A 323 10.61 -2.99 4.48
C SER A 323 11.26 -2.65 5.82
N ILE A 324 12.20 -3.46 6.30
CA ILE A 324 12.99 -3.22 7.52
C ILE A 324 14.44 -3.68 7.32
N LEU A 325 15.34 -3.18 8.16
CA LEU A 325 16.66 -3.75 8.42
C LEU A 325 16.54 -4.67 9.64
N GLU A 326 16.68 -5.97 9.42
CA GLU A 326 16.48 -6.99 10.47
C GLU A 326 17.33 -6.74 11.70
N ASN A 327 16.71 -6.81 12.88
CA ASN A 327 17.32 -6.57 14.20
C ASN A 327 17.85 -5.14 14.42
N VAL A 328 17.64 -4.22 13.46
CA VAL A 328 18.01 -2.81 13.58
C VAL A 328 16.76 -1.96 13.61
N THR A 329 15.96 -1.98 12.53
CA THR A 329 14.76 -1.16 12.41
C THR A 329 13.46 -1.94 12.67
N GLY A 330 13.53 -3.26 12.81
CA GLY A 330 12.40 -4.14 13.09
C GLY A 330 12.80 -5.60 13.21
N LEU A 331 11.82 -6.46 13.46
CA LEU A 331 11.97 -7.90 13.57
C LEU A 331 11.20 -8.62 12.47
N PHE A 332 11.80 -9.67 11.91
CA PHE A 332 11.08 -10.64 11.10
C PHE A 332 10.64 -11.84 11.95
N VAL A 333 9.41 -12.28 11.69
CA VAL A 333 8.82 -13.49 12.27
C VAL A 333 8.09 -14.30 11.18
N GLU A 334 7.92 -15.59 11.41
CA GLU A 334 6.94 -16.33 10.63
C GLU A 334 5.52 -15.90 11.02
N PRO A 335 4.55 -15.87 10.07
CA PRO A 335 3.19 -15.46 10.35
C PRO A 335 2.41 -16.53 11.15
N ASN A 336 2.87 -16.78 12.36
CA ASN A 336 2.22 -17.71 13.30
C ASN A 336 2.06 -17.09 14.68
N VAL A 337 1.07 -17.60 15.42
CA VAL A 337 0.62 -17.06 16.70
C VAL A 337 1.74 -17.06 17.75
N GLU A 338 2.52 -18.12 17.82
CA GLU A 338 3.54 -18.29 18.84
C GLU A 338 4.71 -17.30 18.65
N GLN A 339 5.26 -17.22 17.42
CA GLN A 339 6.37 -16.32 17.12
C GLN A 339 5.96 -14.86 17.26
N LEU A 340 4.74 -14.48 16.84
CA LEU A 340 4.21 -13.15 17.05
C LEU A 340 4.10 -12.82 18.55
N ALA A 341 3.57 -13.73 19.37
CA ALA A 341 3.45 -13.53 20.81
C ALA A 341 4.81 -13.41 21.51
N ILE A 342 5.81 -14.19 21.08
CA ILE A 342 7.19 -14.11 21.58
C ILE A 342 7.81 -12.77 21.21
N ALA A 343 7.73 -12.34 19.96
CA ALA A 343 8.29 -11.07 19.49
C ALA A 343 7.67 -9.87 20.19
N ILE A 344 6.33 -9.84 20.33
CA ILE A 344 5.60 -8.79 21.05
C ILE A 344 6.10 -8.69 22.49
N ARG A 345 6.15 -9.82 23.23
CA ARG A 345 6.66 -9.81 24.62
C ARG A 345 8.14 -9.44 24.69
N SER A 346 8.95 -9.88 23.75
CA SER A 346 10.39 -9.57 23.73
C SER A 346 10.66 -8.06 23.61
N ILE A 347 9.87 -7.34 22.80
CA ILE A 347 9.96 -5.88 22.70
C ILE A 347 9.41 -5.23 23.97
N HIS A 348 8.24 -5.66 24.46
CA HIS A 348 7.65 -5.13 25.68
C HIS A 348 8.59 -5.26 26.89
N ASP A 349 9.21 -6.42 27.08
CA ASP A 349 10.12 -6.71 28.19
C ASP A 349 11.51 -6.06 28.02
N GLY A 350 11.76 -5.35 26.93
CA GLY A 350 13.06 -4.76 26.62
C GLY A 350 14.18 -5.78 26.30
N LYS A 351 13.83 -7.06 26.09
CA LYS A 351 14.78 -8.12 25.69
C LYS A 351 15.29 -7.93 24.27
N THR A 352 14.43 -7.41 23.40
CA THR A 352 14.79 -7.00 22.04
C THR A 352 14.62 -5.49 21.95
N ARG A 353 15.69 -4.81 21.55
CA ARG A 353 15.69 -3.36 21.33
C ARG A 353 15.77 -3.07 19.85
N ILE A 354 14.84 -2.27 19.36
CA ILE A 354 14.83 -1.73 18.01
C ILE A 354 15.27 -0.27 18.11
N ASP A 355 16.19 0.13 17.25
CA ASP A 355 16.61 1.53 17.16
C ASP A 355 15.60 2.32 16.34
N SER A 356 14.64 2.90 17.03
CA SER A 356 13.56 3.67 16.41
C SER A 356 14.04 4.92 15.70
N LYS A 357 15.15 5.54 16.14
CA LYS A 357 15.75 6.71 15.48
C LYS A 357 16.47 6.31 14.20
N GLU A 358 17.20 5.20 14.23
CA GLU A 358 17.79 4.62 13.03
C GLU A 358 16.72 4.19 12.04
N ALA A 359 15.60 3.60 12.52
CA ALA A 359 14.45 3.23 11.71
C ALA A 359 13.87 4.46 10.96
N ARG A 360 13.66 5.57 11.65
CA ARG A 360 13.24 6.83 11.04
C ARG A 360 14.27 7.35 10.03
N THR A 361 15.55 7.38 10.40
CA THR A 361 16.64 7.83 9.53
C THR A 361 16.69 7.00 8.25
N TRP A 362 16.60 5.68 8.37
CA TRP A 362 16.59 4.77 7.22
C TRP A 362 15.39 5.01 6.29
N VAL A 363 14.18 5.25 6.84
CA VAL A 363 13.01 5.56 6.01
C VAL A 363 13.16 6.91 5.32
N ARG A 364 13.58 7.95 6.04
CA ARG A 364 13.80 9.29 5.49
C ARG A 364 14.81 9.27 4.34
N ASP A 365 15.94 8.62 4.54
CA ASP A 365 17.06 8.66 3.59
C ASP A 365 16.79 7.78 2.34
N ASN A 366 15.86 6.81 2.42
CA ASN A 366 15.59 5.87 1.33
C ASN A 366 14.19 5.95 0.72
N PHE A 367 13.19 6.42 1.46
CA PHE A 367 11.78 6.36 1.04
C PHE A 367 11.03 7.69 1.18
N GLU A 368 11.74 8.77 1.54
CA GLU A 368 11.14 10.11 1.53
C GLU A 368 10.52 10.40 0.15
N ASN A 369 9.33 10.98 0.14
CA ASN A 369 8.50 11.08 -1.07
C ASN A 369 9.20 11.84 -2.20
N HIS A 370 9.96 12.93 -1.91
CA HIS A 370 10.69 13.69 -2.92
C HIS A 370 11.82 12.89 -3.58
N ILE A 371 12.45 11.94 -2.87
CA ILE A 371 13.45 11.03 -3.43
C ILE A 371 12.79 10.13 -4.47
N VAL A 372 11.66 9.52 -4.10
CA VAL A 372 10.91 8.62 -4.98
C VAL A 372 10.33 9.38 -6.19
N TRP A 373 9.79 10.58 -5.99
CA TRP A 373 9.21 11.37 -7.09
C TRP A 373 10.25 11.84 -8.11
N LYS A 374 11.49 12.11 -7.70
CA LYS A 374 12.61 12.37 -8.64
C LYS A 374 12.90 11.17 -9.53
N GLU A 375 12.80 9.95 -8.99
CA GLU A 375 12.95 8.73 -9.81
C GLU A 375 11.76 8.53 -10.76
N ILE A 376 10.53 8.85 -10.32
CA ILE A 376 9.33 8.82 -11.18
C ILE A 376 9.47 9.84 -12.33
N GLU A 377 10.04 11.01 -12.07
CA GLU A 377 10.26 12.03 -13.11
C GLU A 377 11.10 11.51 -14.28
N LYS A 378 12.09 10.65 -14.00
CA LYS A 378 12.92 10.01 -15.05
C LYS A 378 12.14 9.01 -15.91
N LEU A 379 10.94 8.61 -15.47
CA LEU A 379 10.07 7.72 -16.24
C LEU A 379 9.19 8.51 -17.22
N TYR A 380 8.88 9.76 -16.91
CA TYR A 380 7.99 10.64 -17.65
C TYR A 380 8.75 11.42 -18.74
#